data_95c073bb325b88ca3c9ef02695bd4927
#
_entry.id   95c073bb325b88ca3c9ef02695bd4927
#
_cell.length_a   1.000
_cell.length_b   1.000
_cell.length_c   1.000
_cell.angle_alpha   90.00
_cell.angle_beta   90.00
_cell.angle_gamma   90.00
#
_symmetry.space_group_name_H-M   'P 1'
#
loop_
_entity.id
_entity.type
_entity.pdbx_description
1 polymer ?
#
loop_
_entity_poly.entity_id
_entity_poly.type
_entity_poly.pdbx_seq_one_letter_code
_entity_poly.pdbx_strand_id
1 'polypeptide(L)'
;MLNDKMESEAINKVFGTHSRYVKVSSTKAMHGHLIGATAAIELLACTLAINEKVIPPTINYLGLDPACDLDVVPNYSQELKSVNVVLNNSFAFGGMNLSLIHI
;
A
#
# COMPACT_ATOMS: atom_id res chain seq x y z
N MET A 1 -5.97 7.95 -11.22
CA MET A 1 -4.79 8.53 -11.94
C MET A 1 -4.06 7.43 -12.71
N LEU A 2 -3.19 7.77 -13.67
CA LEU A 2 -2.49 6.76 -14.48
C LEU A 2 -1.61 5.83 -13.63
N ASN A 3 -0.95 6.37 -12.60
CA ASN A 3 -0.09 5.60 -11.70
C ASN A 3 -0.85 4.51 -10.94
N ASP A 4 -2.01 4.84 -10.38
CA ASP A 4 -2.79 3.90 -9.56
C ASP A 4 -3.25 2.70 -10.39
N LYS A 5 -3.67 2.94 -11.64
CA LYS A 5 -4.04 1.88 -12.57
C LYS A 5 -2.85 0.97 -12.90
N MET A 6 -1.70 1.56 -13.22
CA MET A 6 -0.48 0.79 -13.54
C MET A 6 0.02 -0.03 -12.35
N GLU A 7 -0.03 0.53 -11.15
CA GLU A 7 0.35 -0.16 -9.93
C GLU A 7 -0.61 -1.32 -9.62
N SER A 8 -1.91 -1.11 -9.76
CA SER A 8 -2.92 -2.16 -9.60
C SER A 8 -2.73 -3.30 -10.62
N GLU A 9 -2.47 -2.96 -11.88
CA GLU A 9 -2.17 -3.95 -12.92
C GLU A 9 -0.89 -4.74 -12.60
N ALA A 10 0.15 -4.08 -12.09
CA ALA A 10 1.40 -4.73 -11.71
C ALA A 10 1.19 -5.70 -10.52
N ILE A 11 0.46 -5.28 -9.50
CA ILE A 11 0.12 -6.11 -8.34
C ILE A 11 -0.68 -7.35 -8.79
N ASN A 12 -1.71 -7.16 -9.60
CA ASN A 12 -2.49 -8.26 -10.15
C ASN A 12 -1.65 -9.22 -11.01
N LYS A 13 -0.72 -8.69 -11.79
CA LYS A 13 0.16 -9.51 -12.64
C LYS A 13 1.14 -10.34 -11.80
N VAL A 14 1.68 -9.78 -10.73
CA VAL A 14 2.64 -10.47 -9.85
C VAL A 14 1.96 -11.51 -8.98
N PHE A 15 0.83 -11.18 -8.37
CA PHE A 15 0.16 -12.06 -7.41
C PHE A 15 -0.93 -12.94 -8.03
N GLY A 16 -1.34 -12.67 -9.27
CA GLY A 16 -2.36 -13.45 -9.97
C GLY A 16 -3.67 -13.55 -9.17
N THR A 17 -4.20 -14.75 -9.02
CA THR A 17 -5.43 -14.98 -8.25
C THR A 17 -5.29 -14.69 -6.75
N HIS A 18 -4.05 -14.61 -6.23
CA HIS A 18 -3.77 -14.28 -4.84
C HIS A 18 -3.92 -12.78 -4.55
N SER A 19 -3.92 -11.92 -5.56
CA SER A 19 -4.02 -10.46 -5.40
C SER A 19 -5.23 -10.00 -4.58
N ARG A 20 -6.34 -10.74 -4.63
CA ARG A 20 -7.54 -10.48 -3.82
C ARG A 20 -7.33 -10.58 -2.30
N TYR A 21 -6.26 -11.25 -1.86
CA TYR A 21 -5.91 -11.40 -0.44
C TYR A 21 -4.82 -10.42 0.00
N VAL A 22 -4.19 -9.75 -0.96
CA VAL A 22 -3.18 -8.72 -0.68
C VAL A 22 -3.88 -7.44 -0.25
N LYS A 23 -3.51 -6.95 0.92
CA LYS A 23 -3.98 -5.65 1.41
C LYS A 23 -3.05 -4.56 0.91
N VAL A 24 -3.61 -3.55 0.27
CA VAL A 24 -2.88 -2.39 -0.22
C VAL A 24 -3.34 -1.16 0.56
N SER A 25 -2.42 -0.35 1.05
CA SER A 25 -2.76 0.85 1.79
C SER A 25 -1.86 2.00 1.38
N SER A 26 -2.45 3.17 1.20
CA SER A 26 -1.70 4.42 1.08
C SER A 26 -1.92 5.27 2.33
N THR A 27 -0.87 5.46 3.10
CA THR A 27 -0.91 6.25 4.33
C THR A 27 -0.70 7.74 4.10
N LYS A 28 -0.45 8.17 2.84
CA LYS A 28 -0.16 9.57 2.50
C LYS A 28 -1.28 10.54 2.87
N ALA A 29 -2.54 10.10 2.84
CA ALA A 29 -3.67 10.93 3.26
C ALA A 29 -3.66 11.27 4.76
N MET A 30 -2.94 10.48 5.58
CA MET A 30 -2.79 10.71 7.02
C MET A 30 -1.58 11.58 7.37
N HIS A 31 -0.45 11.41 6.68
CA HIS A 31 0.80 12.13 7.03
C HIS A 31 1.31 13.07 5.94
N GLY A 32 0.66 13.13 4.79
CA GLY A 32 1.09 13.93 3.64
C GLY A 32 2.19 13.27 2.83
N HIS A 33 2.52 13.89 1.71
CA HIS A 33 3.63 13.47 0.86
C HIS A 33 4.88 14.27 1.21
N LEU A 34 5.83 13.63 1.92
CA LEU A 34 7.05 14.28 2.44
C LEU A 34 8.23 14.25 1.45
N ILE A 35 7.94 14.04 0.17
CA ILE A 35 8.94 13.98 -0.90
C ILE A 35 10.02 12.91 -0.56
N GLY A 36 11.26 13.33 -0.29
CA GLY A 36 12.35 12.41 0.00
C GLY A 36 12.22 11.63 1.32
N ALA A 37 11.46 12.13 2.29
CA ALA A 37 11.25 11.46 3.57
C ALA A 37 10.04 10.50 3.57
N THR A 38 9.22 10.50 2.53
CA THR A 38 7.98 9.69 2.46
C THR A 38 8.26 8.20 2.69
N ALA A 39 9.25 7.64 2.01
CA ALA A 39 9.58 6.22 2.12
C ALA A 39 9.97 5.80 3.54
N ALA A 40 10.63 6.69 4.30
CA ALA A 40 11.01 6.41 5.69
C ALA A 40 9.78 6.36 6.61
N ILE A 41 8.81 7.27 6.42
CA ILE A 41 7.55 7.26 7.18
C ILE A 41 6.69 6.04 6.80
N GLU A 42 6.64 5.69 5.53
CA GLU A 42 5.93 4.49 5.07
C GLU A 42 6.56 3.21 5.62
N LEU A 43 7.90 3.13 5.70
CA LEU A 43 8.60 2.02 6.34
C LEU A 43 8.27 1.91 7.83
N LEU A 44 8.16 3.03 8.54
CA LEU A 44 7.70 3.06 9.93
C LEU A 44 6.28 2.49 10.05
N ALA A 45 5.37 2.91 9.16
CA ALA A 45 4.00 2.37 9.13
C ALA A 45 3.99 0.85 8.87
N CYS A 46 4.83 0.36 7.96
CA CYS A 46 5.01 -1.08 7.72
C CYS A 46 5.49 -1.83 8.98
N THR A 47 6.47 -1.27 9.68
CA THR A 47 7.00 -1.86 10.92
C THR A 47 5.93 -1.94 12.01
N LEU A 48 5.17 -0.87 12.18
CA LEU A 48 4.05 -0.83 13.12
C LEU A 48 2.94 -1.82 12.73
N ALA A 49 2.63 -1.95 11.45
CA ALA A 49 1.63 -2.91 10.98
C ALA A 49 2.00 -4.36 11.36
N ILE A 50 3.28 -4.73 11.28
CA ILE A 50 3.76 -6.05 11.71
C ILE A 50 3.63 -6.21 13.23
N ASN A 51 4.09 -5.24 14.00
CA ASN A 51 4.10 -5.32 15.47
C ASN A 51 2.69 -5.34 16.05
N GLU A 52 1.84 -4.45 15.59
CA GLU A 52 0.48 -4.27 16.11
C GLU A 52 -0.55 -5.19 15.43
N LYS A 53 -0.19 -5.84 14.32
CA LYS A 53 -1.09 -6.67 13.50
C LYS A 53 -2.29 -5.88 12.97
N VAL A 54 -2.06 -4.62 12.65
CA VAL A 54 -3.08 -3.69 12.15
C VAL A 54 -2.63 -3.12 10.83
N ILE A 55 -3.48 -3.21 9.82
CA ILE A 55 -3.23 -2.55 8.53
C ILE A 55 -3.81 -1.14 8.60
N PRO A 56 -3.00 -0.10 8.36
CA PRO A 56 -3.49 1.27 8.31
C PRO A 56 -4.43 1.48 7.12
N PRO A 57 -5.45 2.33 7.24
CA PRO A 57 -6.41 2.56 6.17
C PRO A 57 -5.87 3.50 5.09
N THR A 58 -6.43 3.38 3.89
CA THR A 58 -6.45 4.46 2.90
C THR A 58 -7.63 5.37 3.21
N ILE A 59 -7.41 6.48 3.89
CA ILE A 59 -8.48 7.41 4.27
C ILE A 59 -8.89 8.32 3.10
N ASN A 60 -10.06 8.96 3.23
CA ASN A 60 -10.68 9.78 2.19
C ASN A 60 -11.04 8.99 0.91
N TYR A 61 -11.25 7.70 1.06
CA TYR A 61 -11.67 6.84 -0.04
C TYR A 61 -13.16 7.05 -0.32
N LEU A 62 -13.49 7.45 -1.55
CA LEU A 62 -14.85 7.85 -1.94
C LEU A 62 -15.61 6.74 -2.68
N GLY A 63 -14.95 5.68 -3.07
CA GLY A 63 -15.59 4.56 -3.77
C GLY A 63 -14.65 3.77 -4.67
N LEU A 64 -15.11 2.61 -5.10
CA LEU A 64 -14.34 1.70 -5.93
C LEU A 64 -14.09 2.31 -7.32
N ASP A 65 -12.84 2.32 -7.73
CA ASP A 65 -12.44 2.54 -9.12
C ASP A 65 -12.34 1.17 -9.81
N PRO A 66 -13.17 0.88 -10.84
CA PRO A 66 -13.11 -0.38 -11.56
C PRO A 66 -11.74 -0.68 -12.20
N ALA A 67 -10.92 0.36 -12.42
CA ALA A 67 -9.55 0.21 -12.92
C ALA A 67 -8.54 -0.21 -11.84
N CYS A 68 -8.93 -0.20 -10.57
CA CYS A 68 -8.10 -0.52 -9.40
C CYS A 68 -8.81 -1.56 -8.53
N ASP A 69 -8.90 -2.78 -9.04
CA ASP A 69 -9.60 -3.91 -8.39
C ASP A 69 -8.68 -4.59 -7.35
N LEU A 70 -8.44 -3.87 -6.26
CA LEU A 70 -7.65 -4.33 -5.11
C LEU A 70 -8.35 -3.97 -3.80
N ASP A 71 -8.04 -4.72 -2.73
CA ASP A 71 -8.45 -4.32 -1.37
C ASP A 71 -7.50 -3.22 -0.87
N VAL A 72 -7.95 -1.98 -1.00
CA VAL A 72 -7.18 -0.79 -0.62
C VAL A 72 -7.35 -0.40 0.85
N VAL A 73 -7.95 -1.24 1.67
CA VAL A 73 -8.23 -0.98 3.09
C VAL A 73 -8.95 0.37 3.26
N PRO A 74 -10.17 0.51 2.75
CA PRO A 74 -10.82 1.82 2.65
C PRO A 74 -11.26 2.36 4.02
N ASN A 75 -10.84 3.58 4.33
CA ASN A 75 -11.27 4.44 5.44
C ASN A 75 -11.07 3.93 6.88
N TYR A 76 -11.04 2.61 7.14
CA TYR A 76 -10.90 2.04 8.47
C TYR A 76 -9.75 1.04 8.51
N SER A 77 -8.97 1.06 9.59
CA SER A 77 -7.92 0.07 9.83
C SER A 77 -8.50 -1.34 9.95
N GLN A 78 -7.71 -2.33 9.57
CA GLN A 78 -8.07 -3.75 9.70
C GLN A 78 -7.12 -4.44 10.66
N GLU A 79 -7.69 -5.07 11.70
CA GLU A 79 -6.94 -5.96 12.58
C GLU A 79 -6.83 -7.35 11.95
N LEU A 80 -5.65 -7.93 11.99
CA LEU A 80 -5.37 -9.26 11.46
C LEU A 80 -4.79 -10.17 12.55
N LYS A 81 -4.95 -11.47 12.37
CA LYS A 81 -4.32 -12.46 13.29
C LYS A 81 -2.80 -12.43 13.20
N SER A 82 -2.27 -12.15 12.01
CA SER A 82 -0.83 -12.03 11.75
C SER A 82 -0.61 -11.11 10.55
N VAL A 83 0.51 -10.39 10.58
CA VAL A 83 1.08 -9.67 9.45
C VAL A 83 2.53 -10.10 9.37
N ASN A 84 2.85 -10.98 8.43
CA ASN A 84 4.17 -11.61 8.36
C ASN A 84 5.07 -10.96 7.31
N VAL A 85 4.49 -10.45 6.24
CA VAL A 85 5.21 -9.86 5.11
C VAL A 85 4.59 -8.52 4.78
N VAL A 86 5.41 -7.50 4.64
CA VAL A 86 5.03 -6.18 4.14
C VAL A 86 5.95 -5.76 3.01
N LEU A 87 5.39 -5.05 2.04
CA LEU A 87 6.11 -4.50 0.91
C LEU A 87 5.85 -2.99 0.87
N ASN A 88 6.91 -2.21 0.88
CA ASN A 88 6.85 -0.77 0.67
C ASN A 88 7.39 -0.41 -0.71
N ASN A 89 6.55 0.16 -1.55
CA ASN A 89 6.90 0.57 -2.91
C ASN A 89 7.00 2.09 -2.99
N SER A 90 8.07 2.57 -3.58
CA SER A 90 8.29 3.99 -3.84
C SER A 90 8.62 4.22 -5.30
N PHE A 91 7.91 5.14 -5.92
CA PHE A 91 8.08 5.52 -7.31
C PHE A 91 8.45 7.00 -7.40
N ALA A 92 9.44 7.33 -8.23
CA ALA A 92 9.91 8.69 -8.42
C ALA A 92 9.94 9.09 -9.88
N PHE A 93 9.94 10.38 -10.13
CA PHE A 93 10.16 10.93 -11.46
C PHE A 93 11.49 10.45 -12.05
N GLY A 94 11.52 10.24 -13.36
CA GLY A 94 12.70 9.70 -14.05
C GLY A 94 12.76 8.17 -14.09
N GLY A 95 11.68 7.49 -13.68
CA GLY A 95 11.57 6.02 -13.77
C GLY A 95 12.28 5.26 -12.65
N MET A 96 12.60 5.91 -11.55
CA MET A 96 13.14 5.23 -10.37
C MET A 96 12.02 4.49 -9.64
N ASN A 97 12.17 3.18 -9.49
CA ASN A 97 11.27 2.33 -8.73
C ASN A 97 12.08 1.60 -7.66
N LEU A 98 11.63 1.67 -6.43
CA LEU A 98 12.25 1.00 -5.30
C LEU A 98 11.19 0.23 -4.53
N SER A 99 11.49 -1.03 -4.23
CA SER A 99 10.68 -1.85 -3.33
C SER A 99 11.52 -2.34 -2.18
N LEU A 100 10.99 -2.23 -0.98
CA LEU A 100 11.55 -2.81 0.24
C LEU A 100 10.57 -3.85 0.76
N ILE A 101 11.05 -5.08 0.95
CA ILE A 101 10.26 -6.16 1.52
C ILE A 101 10.83 -6.56 2.87
N HIS A 102 9.96 -6.72 3.85
CA HIS A 102 10.25 -7.31 5.15
C HIS A 102 9.50 -8.64 5.28
N ILE A 103 10.22 -9.68 5.66
CA ILE A 103 9.71 -11.05 5.81
C ILE A 103 9.99 -11.52 7.23
#